data_7b809b387f9fff31b34083390cfdf8fd
#
_entry.id   7b809b387f9fff31b34083390cfdf8fd
#
_cell.length_a   1.000
_cell.length_b   1.000
_cell.length_c   1.000
_cell.angle_alpha   90.00
_cell.angle_beta   90.00
_cell.angle_gamma   90.00
#
_symmetry.space_group_name_H-M   'P 1'
#
loop_
_entity.id
_entity.type
_entity.pdbx_description
1 polymer ?
#
loop_
_entity_poly.entity_id
_entity_poly.type
_entity_poly.pdbx_seq_one_letter_code
_entity_poly.pdbx_strand_id
1 'polypeptide(L)'
;MENSFENLISSYVKNKVGIAEHFLTPELSDHLIQNILNLNERSLLTAAGIGNSDKLLYDGAIRSDSIYWLDKKHNNVFENEFFKLIEAFILYLNQSCYAGITGYEFHYSLYEKGDFYLKHLDQFKSNPSRKFSMISYLNADWKVTDGGELMIHQNDIAQKIAPTLGKTVFFKSDELVHEVLETNCPRMSITGWLKRD
;
A
#
# COMPACT_ATOMS: atom_id res chain seq x y z
N MET A 1 -16.52 -10.01 1.65
CA MET A 1 -15.97 -9.11 0.63
C MET A 1 -16.68 -7.74 0.66
N GLU A 2 -17.99 -7.64 0.44
CA GLU A 2 -18.71 -6.36 0.50
C GLU A 2 -18.59 -5.64 1.84
N ASN A 3 -18.64 -6.35 2.98
CA ASN A 3 -18.45 -5.76 4.31
C ASN A 3 -17.06 -5.12 4.48
N SER A 4 -15.99 -5.66 3.87
CA SER A 4 -14.65 -5.06 3.96
C SER A 4 -14.53 -3.79 3.11
N PHE A 5 -15.21 -3.75 1.95
CA PHE A 5 -15.29 -2.56 1.10
C PHE A 5 -16.06 -1.43 1.79
N GLU A 6 -17.21 -1.77 2.37
CA GLU A 6 -18.04 -0.82 3.13
C GLU A 6 -17.27 -0.26 4.34
N ASN A 7 -16.59 -1.11 5.10
CA ASN A 7 -15.77 -0.68 6.24
C ASN A 7 -14.66 0.30 5.81
N LEU A 8 -13.98 0.00 4.70
CA LEU A 8 -12.92 0.84 4.16
C LEU A 8 -13.46 2.22 3.75
N ILE A 9 -14.59 2.26 3.05
CA ILE A 9 -15.22 3.51 2.60
C ILE A 9 -15.82 4.28 3.76
N SER A 10 -16.58 3.63 4.65
CA SER A 10 -17.22 4.29 5.79
C SER A 10 -16.20 4.91 6.74
N SER A 11 -15.10 4.19 7.04
CA SER A 11 -14.02 4.74 7.87
C SER A 11 -13.30 5.89 7.17
N TYR A 12 -13.08 5.81 5.85
CA TYR A 12 -12.54 6.92 5.07
C TYR A 12 -13.44 8.16 5.09
N VAL A 13 -14.74 8.01 4.88
CA VAL A 13 -15.69 9.12 4.90
C VAL A 13 -15.69 9.82 6.25
N LYS A 14 -15.60 9.04 7.34
CA LYS A 14 -15.61 9.56 8.70
C LYS A 14 -14.30 10.23 9.11
N ASN A 15 -13.16 9.62 8.76
CA ASN A 15 -11.86 9.97 9.34
C ASN A 15 -10.83 10.44 8.30
N LYS A 16 -11.17 10.46 7.00
CA LYS A 16 -10.24 10.66 5.88
C LYS A 16 -9.17 9.56 5.73
N VAL A 17 -9.22 8.55 6.58
CA VAL A 17 -8.40 7.35 6.57
C VAL A 17 -9.32 6.15 6.64
N GLY A 18 -9.39 5.40 5.55
CA GLY A 18 -10.12 4.13 5.49
C GLY A 18 -9.27 3.02 6.08
N ILE A 19 -9.85 2.19 6.94
CA ILE A 19 -9.20 1.01 7.51
C ILE A 19 -10.17 -0.17 7.44
N ALA A 20 -9.68 -1.28 6.90
CA ALA A 20 -10.35 -2.57 6.95
C ALA A 20 -9.37 -3.63 7.47
N GLU A 21 -9.72 -4.30 8.58
CA GLU A 21 -8.83 -5.27 9.25
C GLU A 21 -8.67 -6.58 8.45
N HIS A 22 -9.65 -6.95 7.65
CA HIS A 22 -9.68 -8.21 6.88
C HIS A 22 -10.04 -7.93 5.42
N PHE A 23 -9.31 -7.03 4.78
CA PHE A 23 -9.50 -6.76 3.35
C PHE A 23 -8.97 -7.91 2.50
N LEU A 24 -7.78 -8.40 2.82
CA LEU A 24 -7.24 -9.64 2.26
C LEU A 24 -7.76 -10.84 3.07
N THR A 25 -8.15 -11.90 2.37
CA THR A 25 -8.43 -13.17 3.04
C THR A 25 -7.12 -13.79 3.57
N PRO A 26 -7.18 -14.62 4.61
CA PRO A 26 -5.98 -15.32 5.11
C PRO A 26 -5.25 -16.08 3.99
N GLU A 27 -5.98 -16.82 3.16
CA GLU A 27 -5.42 -17.60 2.06
C GLU A 27 -4.70 -16.72 1.03
N LEU A 28 -5.33 -15.62 0.59
CA LEU A 28 -4.68 -14.67 -0.33
C LEU A 28 -3.46 -14.03 0.31
N SER A 29 -3.53 -13.67 1.59
CA SER A 29 -2.40 -13.11 2.33
C SER A 29 -1.21 -14.06 2.35
N ASP A 30 -1.43 -15.35 2.66
CA ASP A 30 -0.38 -16.37 2.68
C ASP A 30 0.27 -16.55 1.30
N HIS A 31 -0.52 -16.58 0.24
CA HIS A 31 -0.01 -16.66 -1.12
C HIS A 31 0.86 -15.45 -1.51
N LEU A 32 0.42 -14.25 -1.14
CA LEU A 32 1.16 -13.00 -1.43
C LEU A 32 2.44 -12.92 -0.61
N ILE A 33 2.44 -13.39 0.66
CA ILE A 33 3.65 -13.52 1.48
C ILE A 33 4.65 -14.48 0.81
N GLN A 34 4.22 -15.67 0.43
CA GLN A 34 5.08 -16.62 -0.27
C GLN A 34 5.67 -16.04 -1.56
N ASN A 35 4.88 -15.28 -2.30
CA ASN A 35 5.34 -14.66 -3.54
C ASN A 35 6.43 -13.61 -3.29
N ILE A 36 6.22 -12.66 -2.36
CA ILE A 36 7.23 -11.63 -2.07
C ILE A 36 8.53 -12.25 -1.51
N LEU A 37 8.44 -13.27 -0.66
CA LEU A 37 9.61 -13.96 -0.14
C LEU A 37 10.38 -14.67 -1.26
N ASN A 38 9.70 -15.36 -2.17
CA ASN A 38 10.32 -15.99 -3.34
C ASN A 38 10.98 -14.95 -4.26
N LEU A 39 10.33 -13.80 -4.49
CA LEU A 39 10.91 -12.71 -5.27
C LEU A 39 12.17 -12.15 -4.61
N ASN A 40 12.18 -12.02 -3.28
CA ASN A 40 13.34 -11.58 -2.51
C ASN A 40 14.50 -12.58 -2.57
N GLU A 41 14.25 -13.86 -2.35
CA GLU A 41 15.26 -14.93 -2.47
C GLU A 41 15.91 -14.95 -3.86
N ARG A 42 15.15 -14.64 -4.89
CA ARG A 42 15.63 -14.54 -6.27
C ARG A 42 16.29 -13.20 -6.62
N SER A 43 16.42 -12.29 -5.65
CA SER A 43 16.97 -10.94 -5.83
C SER A 43 16.27 -10.13 -6.93
N LEU A 44 14.95 -10.25 -7.04
CA LEU A 44 14.13 -9.55 -8.02
C LEU A 44 13.54 -8.24 -7.49
N LEU A 45 13.59 -8.01 -6.18
CA LEU A 45 13.24 -6.72 -5.61
C LEU A 45 14.36 -5.70 -5.90
N THR A 46 13.98 -4.48 -6.20
CA THR A 46 14.90 -3.37 -6.50
C THR A 46 14.68 -2.23 -5.52
N ALA A 47 15.72 -1.44 -5.23
CA ALA A 47 15.59 -0.27 -4.38
C ALA A 47 14.46 0.65 -4.87
N ALA A 48 13.63 1.11 -3.96
CA ALA A 48 12.51 1.98 -4.29
C ALA A 48 13.00 3.38 -4.68
N GLY A 49 12.53 3.88 -5.82
CA GLY A 49 12.81 5.25 -6.27
C GLY A 49 11.76 6.25 -5.76
N ILE A 50 12.16 7.51 -5.71
CA ILE A 50 11.32 8.67 -5.41
C ILE A 50 11.15 9.46 -6.70
N GLY A 51 9.92 9.81 -7.07
CA GLY A 51 9.66 10.62 -8.26
C GLY A 51 8.87 9.89 -9.35
N ASN A 52 8.73 10.58 -10.50
CA ASN A 52 8.06 10.06 -11.69
C ASN A 52 9.06 9.34 -12.61
N SER A 53 8.57 8.47 -13.49
CA SER A 53 9.32 7.65 -14.43
C SER A 53 10.50 8.35 -15.13
N ASP A 54 10.39 9.66 -15.39
CA ASP A 54 11.41 10.43 -16.11
C ASP A 54 12.46 11.08 -15.18
N LYS A 55 12.25 11.03 -13.85
CA LYS A 55 13.14 11.61 -12.83
C LYS A 55 13.10 10.78 -11.54
N LEU A 56 13.37 9.48 -11.65
CA LEU A 56 13.57 8.63 -10.48
C LEU A 56 14.87 9.02 -9.77
N LEU A 57 14.73 9.44 -8.51
CA LEU A 57 15.86 9.67 -7.61
C LEU A 57 15.92 8.50 -6.63
N TYR A 58 17.08 7.92 -6.47
CA TYR A 58 17.35 6.92 -5.43
C TYR A 58 18.10 7.61 -4.29
N ASP A 59 17.43 7.81 -3.17
CA ASP A 59 18.02 8.44 -1.97
C ASP A 59 17.62 7.66 -0.72
N GLY A 60 18.52 6.81 -0.26
CA GLY A 60 18.34 5.97 0.93
C GLY A 60 18.19 6.77 2.23
N ALA A 61 18.52 8.07 2.24
CA ALA A 61 18.24 8.94 3.37
C ALA A 61 16.78 9.41 3.45
N ILE A 62 16.00 9.19 2.39
CA ILE A 62 14.57 9.52 2.34
C ILE A 62 13.71 8.26 2.34
N ARG A 63 14.11 7.23 1.58
CA ARG A 63 13.38 5.97 1.40
C ARG A 63 14.37 4.82 1.18
N SER A 64 14.26 3.75 1.96
CA SER A 64 15.22 2.65 1.93
C SER A 64 14.64 1.28 1.58
N ASP A 65 13.32 1.13 1.40
CA ASP A 65 12.69 -0.14 1.07
C ASP A 65 13.03 -0.65 -0.34
N SER A 66 12.83 -1.95 -0.54
CA SER A 66 12.90 -2.61 -1.84
C SER A 66 11.51 -2.94 -2.36
N ILE A 67 11.31 -2.82 -3.67
CA ILE A 67 10.01 -3.02 -4.32
C ILE A 67 10.08 -3.98 -5.51
N TYR A 68 8.91 -4.55 -5.83
CA TYR A 68 8.68 -5.25 -7.09
C TYR A 68 7.27 -4.89 -7.60
N TRP A 69 7.19 -4.31 -8.81
CA TRP A 69 5.92 -3.93 -9.42
C TRP A 69 5.11 -5.15 -9.80
N LEU A 70 3.83 -5.16 -9.47
CA LEU A 70 2.89 -6.17 -9.92
C LEU A 70 2.45 -5.88 -11.36
N ASP A 71 2.40 -6.90 -12.22
CA ASP A 71 1.91 -6.76 -13.60
C ASP A 71 1.16 -8.03 -14.04
N LYS A 72 -0.01 -7.88 -14.64
CA LYS A 72 -0.77 -9.01 -15.21
C LYS A 72 0.03 -9.83 -16.23
N LYS A 73 1.01 -9.22 -16.87
CA LYS A 73 1.92 -9.91 -17.82
C LYS A 73 2.80 -10.96 -17.16
N HIS A 74 3.01 -10.88 -15.84
CA HIS A 74 3.74 -11.91 -15.10
C HIS A 74 3.03 -13.27 -15.10
N ASN A 75 1.70 -13.31 -15.40
CA ASN A 75 0.84 -14.48 -15.29
C ASN A 75 0.92 -15.17 -13.91
N ASN A 76 1.30 -14.42 -12.87
CA ASN A 76 1.34 -14.92 -11.51
C ASN A 76 -0.11 -15.06 -10.98
N VAL A 77 -0.43 -16.27 -10.56
CA VAL A 77 -1.80 -16.63 -10.10
C VAL A 77 -2.21 -15.76 -8.90
N PHE A 78 -1.32 -15.51 -7.96
CA PHE A 78 -1.59 -14.77 -6.72
C PHE A 78 -1.72 -13.27 -6.97
N GLU A 79 -0.87 -12.68 -7.83
CA GLU A 79 -1.02 -11.30 -8.28
C GLU A 79 -2.35 -11.10 -9.01
N ASN A 80 -2.73 -12.05 -9.86
CA ASN A 80 -4.00 -12.00 -10.58
C ASN A 80 -5.22 -12.10 -9.65
N GLU A 81 -5.13 -12.87 -8.55
CA GLU A 81 -6.16 -12.94 -7.52
C GLU A 81 -6.28 -11.60 -6.77
N PHE A 82 -5.16 -11.00 -6.40
CA PHE A 82 -5.13 -9.66 -5.82
C PHE A 82 -5.75 -8.63 -6.78
N PHE A 83 -5.39 -8.66 -8.07
CA PHE A 83 -5.98 -7.74 -9.06
C PHE A 83 -7.49 -7.90 -9.18
N LYS A 84 -8.04 -9.13 -9.14
CA LYS A 84 -9.49 -9.35 -9.14
C LYS A 84 -10.16 -8.69 -7.93
N LEU A 85 -9.55 -8.77 -6.75
CA LEU A 85 -10.05 -8.11 -5.54
C LEU A 85 -10.04 -6.58 -5.71
N ILE A 86 -8.96 -6.01 -6.22
CA ILE A 86 -8.83 -4.56 -6.47
C ILE A 86 -9.84 -4.09 -7.52
N GLU A 87 -10.03 -4.83 -8.60
CA GLU A 87 -11.00 -4.50 -9.65
C GLU A 87 -12.45 -4.54 -9.12
N ALA A 88 -12.77 -5.51 -8.26
CA ALA A 88 -14.06 -5.55 -7.58
C ALA A 88 -14.26 -4.36 -6.63
N PHE A 89 -13.21 -3.96 -5.90
CA PHE A 89 -13.25 -2.77 -5.04
C PHE A 89 -13.41 -1.48 -5.86
N ILE A 90 -12.70 -1.33 -6.97
CA ILE A 90 -12.83 -0.18 -7.88
C ILE A 90 -14.25 -0.08 -8.43
N LEU A 91 -14.82 -1.20 -8.88
CA LEU A 91 -16.21 -1.23 -9.38
C LEU A 91 -17.18 -0.76 -8.28
N TYR A 92 -17.03 -1.29 -7.06
CA TYR A 92 -17.84 -0.89 -5.91
C TYR A 92 -17.69 0.60 -5.58
N LEU A 93 -16.45 1.11 -5.54
CA LEU A 93 -16.13 2.51 -5.26
C LEU A 93 -16.72 3.45 -6.34
N ASN A 94 -16.64 3.07 -7.61
CA ASN A 94 -17.20 3.85 -8.70
C ASN A 94 -18.73 3.87 -8.67
N GLN A 95 -19.39 2.76 -8.35
CA GLN A 95 -20.84 2.67 -8.25
C GLN A 95 -21.41 3.37 -7.02
N SER A 96 -20.75 3.23 -5.86
CA SER A 96 -21.26 3.74 -4.59
C SER A 96 -20.86 5.20 -4.31
N CYS A 97 -19.68 5.63 -4.80
CA CYS A 97 -19.10 6.94 -4.48
C CYS A 97 -18.82 7.81 -5.70
N TYR A 98 -19.10 7.34 -6.91
CA TYR A 98 -18.84 8.06 -8.17
C TYR A 98 -17.37 8.54 -8.30
N ALA A 99 -16.42 7.72 -7.81
CA ALA A 99 -15.02 8.10 -7.72
C ALA A 99 -14.33 8.27 -9.09
N GLY A 100 -14.85 7.63 -10.14
CA GLY A 100 -14.37 7.74 -11.53
C GLY A 100 -12.97 7.15 -11.70
N ILE A 101 -12.64 6.09 -10.98
CA ILE A 101 -11.34 5.41 -11.09
C ILE A 101 -11.30 4.61 -12.40
N THR A 102 -10.23 4.81 -13.18
CA THR A 102 -10.03 4.20 -14.50
C THR A 102 -8.87 3.22 -14.55
N GLY A 103 -7.99 3.23 -13.53
CA GLY A 103 -6.83 2.36 -13.49
C GLY A 103 -6.22 2.26 -12.10
N TYR A 104 -5.17 1.47 -12.03
CA TYR A 104 -4.41 1.27 -10.79
C TYR A 104 -2.97 0.86 -11.09
N GLU A 105 -2.11 0.99 -10.09
CA GLU A 105 -0.76 0.45 -10.08
C GLU A 105 -0.39 0.01 -8.67
N PHE A 106 0.25 -1.16 -8.53
CA PHE A 106 0.64 -1.73 -7.24
C PHE A 106 2.03 -2.33 -7.30
N HIS A 107 2.73 -2.33 -6.17
CA HIS A 107 4.00 -3.02 -5.99
C HIS A 107 4.06 -3.69 -4.63
N TYR A 108 4.80 -4.77 -4.52
CA TYR A 108 5.29 -5.26 -3.23
C TYR A 108 6.29 -4.27 -2.66
N SER A 109 6.28 -4.08 -1.34
CA SER A 109 7.32 -3.36 -0.59
C SER A 109 7.85 -4.26 0.51
N LEU A 110 9.17 -4.38 0.57
CA LEU A 110 9.89 -5.03 1.65
C LEU A 110 10.81 -4.00 2.31
N TYR A 111 10.58 -3.76 3.59
CA TYR A 111 11.42 -2.99 4.49
C TYR A 111 12.20 -3.98 5.33
N GLU A 112 13.53 -3.96 5.26
CA GLU A 112 14.39 -4.71 6.14
C GLU A 112 14.62 -3.95 7.45
N LYS A 113 15.25 -4.59 8.45
CA LYS A 113 15.54 -3.93 9.71
C LYS A 113 16.35 -2.65 9.51
N GLY A 114 15.85 -1.53 10.03
CA GLY A 114 16.43 -0.20 9.90
C GLY A 114 15.85 0.62 8.74
N ASP A 115 15.03 0.00 7.88
CA ASP A 115 14.40 0.70 6.77
C ASP A 115 13.23 1.58 7.23
N PHE A 116 13.01 2.65 6.46
CA PHE A 116 11.98 3.65 6.70
C PHE A 116 11.58 4.38 5.41
N TYR A 117 10.54 5.19 5.48
CA TYR A 117 10.21 6.17 4.44
C TYR A 117 9.75 7.47 5.11
N LEU A 118 10.49 8.55 4.90
CA LEU A 118 10.20 9.87 5.51
C LEU A 118 8.85 10.44 5.07
N LYS A 119 8.42 11.49 5.73
CA LYS A 119 7.15 12.22 5.47
C LYS A 119 7.04 12.63 4.01
N HIS A 120 5.96 12.22 3.37
CA HIS A 120 5.67 12.51 1.96
C HIS A 120 4.17 12.54 1.65
N LEU A 121 3.86 12.98 0.45
CA LEU A 121 2.59 12.80 -0.25
C LEU A 121 2.81 11.87 -1.44
N ASP A 122 1.85 11.01 -1.72
CA ASP A 122 1.95 10.03 -2.81
C ASP A 122 1.69 10.63 -4.20
N GLN A 123 0.96 11.74 -4.24
CA GLN A 123 0.68 12.42 -5.49
C GLN A 123 1.76 13.47 -5.80
N PHE A 124 2.31 13.40 -7.00
CA PHE A 124 3.25 14.41 -7.49
C PHE A 124 2.50 15.60 -8.10
N LYS A 125 3.01 16.83 -7.89
CA LYS A 125 2.46 18.04 -8.49
C LYS A 125 2.39 17.98 -10.03
N SER A 126 3.32 17.27 -10.65
CA SER A 126 3.41 17.08 -12.10
C SER A 126 2.54 15.97 -12.67
N ASN A 127 1.99 15.08 -11.81
CA ASN A 127 1.14 13.97 -12.22
C ASN A 127 0.00 13.74 -11.22
N PRO A 128 -1.19 14.30 -11.45
CA PRO A 128 -2.33 14.19 -10.55
C PRO A 128 -3.17 12.93 -10.77
N SER A 129 -2.69 11.93 -11.52
CA SER A 129 -3.48 10.74 -11.84
C SER A 129 -3.77 9.86 -10.62
N ARG A 130 -2.85 9.77 -9.63
CA ARG A 130 -3.03 9.03 -8.39
C ARG A 130 -4.07 9.70 -7.51
N LYS A 131 -5.26 9.10 -7.36
CA LYS A 131 -6.37 9.67 -6.57
C LYS A 131 -6.41 9.14 -5.15
N PHE A 132 -6.22 7.84 -5.02
CA PHE A 132 -6.22 7.20 -3.71
C PHE A 132 -5.00 6.29 -3.57
N SER A 133 -4.39 6.33 -2.41
CA SER A 133 -3.36 5.42 -1.96
C SER A 133 -3.99 4.26 -1.21
N MET A 134 -3.44 3.08 -1.39
CA MET A 134 -3.92 1.86 -0.77
C MET A 134 -2.73 1.00 -0.35
N ILE A 135 -2.72 0.59 0.92
CA ILE A 135 -1.63 -0.21 1.51
C ILE A 135 -2.24 -1.43 2.19
N SER A 136 -1.93 -2.61 1.70
CA SER A 136 -2.35 -3.89 2.29
C SER A 136 -1.17 -4.57 2.94
N TYR A 137 -1.27 -4.91 4.23
CA TYR A 137 -0.16 -5.44 5.02
C TYR A 137 -0.13 -6.96 5.04
N LEU A 138 1.11 -7.49 5.08
CA LEU A 138 1.43 -8.90 4.97
C LEU A 138 2.27 -9.41 6.17
N ASN A 139 2.14 -8.81 7.36
CA ASN A 139 2.97 -9.16 8.52
C ASN A 139 2.15 -9.96 9.54
N ALA A 140 2.38 -11.25 9.61
CA ALA A 140 1.85 -12.10 10.66
C ALA A 140 2.54 -11.79 12.01
N ASP A 141 1.80 -11.95 13.11
CA ASP A 141 2.30 -11.84 14.48
C ASP A 141 3.03 -10.51 14.81
N TRP A 142 2.74 -9.43 14.06
CA TRP A 142 3.34 -8.11 14.29
C TRP A 142 3.11 -7.61 15.73
N LYS A 143 4.16 -7.06 16.33
CA LYS A 143 4.16 -6.49 17.69
C LYS A 143 4.61 -5.03 17.65
N VAL A 144 4.22 -4.25 18.65
CA VAL A 144 4.62 -2.84 18.77
C VAL A 144 6.14 -2.65 18.79
N THR A 145 6.88 -3.65 19.30
CA THR A 145 8.35 -3.65 19.32
C THR A 145 8.99 -3.82 17.95
N ASP A 146 8.22 -4.27 16.96
CA ASP A 146 8.71 -4.52 15.61
C ASP A 146 8.86 -3.23 14.79
N GLY A 147 8.20 -2.14 15.23
CA GLY A 147 8.22 -0.87 14.51
C GLY A 147 7.55 -0.92 13.14
N GLY A 148 7.92 -0.02 12.23
CA GLY A 148 7.41 -0.02 10.87
C GLY A 148 5.95 0.40 10.74
N GLU A 149 5.35 1.04 11.75
CA GLU A 149 4.00 1.56 11.67
C GLU A 149 3.89 2.63 10.58
N LEU A 150 2.74 2.70 9.95
CA LEU A 150 2.37 3.85 9.15
C LEU A 150 1.98 5.00 10.09
N MET A 151 2.71 6.10 10.03
CA MET A 151 2.37 7.32 10.74
C MET A 151 1.65 8.27 9.80
N ILE A 152 0.42 8.65 10.15
CA ILE A 152 -0.40 9.60 9.41
C ILE A 152 -0.41 10.93 10.16
N HIS A 153 -0.20 12.01 9.44
CA HIS A 153 -0.19 13.38 9.96
C HIS A 153 -1.40 14.15 9.45
N GLN A 154 -2.36 14.43 10.33
CA GLN A 154 -3.58 15.13 9.98
C GLN A 154 -3.96 16.13 11.08
N ASN A 155 -4.10 17.43 10.73
CA ASN A 155 -4.55 18.48 11.65
C ASN A 155 -3.83 18.49 13.01
N ASP A 156 -2.50 18.46 13.00
CA ASP A 156 -1.63 18.40 14.19
C ASP A 156 -1.77 17.11 15.05
N ILE A 157 -2.50 16.14 14.56
CA ILE A 157 -2.64 14.83 15.18
C ILE A 157 -1.83 13.82 14.37
N ALA A 158 -0.97 13.06 15.08
CA ALA A 158 -0.26 11.93 14.51
C ALA A 158 -0.97 10.64 14.89
N GLN A 159 -1.38 9.84 13.89
CA GLN A 159 -2.00 8.54 14.08
C GLN A 159 -1.05 7.44 13.62
N LYS A 160 -0.74 6.49 14.52
CA LYS A 160 -0.02 5.26 14.18
C LYS A 160 -0.98 4.18 13.74
N ILE A 161 -0.66 3.50 12.65
CA ILE A 161 -1.39 2.32 12.16
C ILE A 161 -0.43 1.14 12.12
N ALA A 162 -0.75 0.12 12.91
CA ALA A 162 -0.02 -1.14 12.97
C ALA A 162 -0.15 -1.89 11.63
N PRO A 163 0.97 -2.35 11.04
CA PRO A 163 0.99 -3.03 9.75
C PRO A 163 0.64 -4.53 9.87
N THR A 164 -0.50 -4.86 10.50
CA THR A 164 -0.92 -6.24 10.77
C THR A 164 -1.49 -6.93 9.54
N LEU A 165 -1.33 -8.25 9.49
CA LEU A 165 -1.75 -9.12 8.38
C LEU A 165 -3.21 -8.89 7.96
N GLY A 166 -3.44 -8.76 6.65
CA GLY A 166 -4.78 -8.61 6.06
C GLY A 166 -5.41 -7.24 6.21
N LYS A 167 -4.85 -6.37 7.06
CA LYS A 167 -5.31 -4.98 7.19
C LYS A 167 -4.97 -4.18 5.93
N THR A 168 -5.91 -3.34 5.51
CA THR A 168 -5.70 -2.39 4.41
C THR A 168 -6.04 -0.98 4.88
N VAL A 169 -5.19 -0.03 4.46
CA VAL A 169 -5.37 1.41 4.66
C VAL A 169 -5.65 2.07 3.33
N PHE A 170 -6.57 3.06 3.32
CA PHE A 170 -7.03 3.73 2.12
C PHE A 170 -7.22 5.23 2.40
N PHE A 171 -6.63 6.08 1.55
CA PHE A 171 -6.70 7.54 1.72
C PHE A 171 -6.41 8.28 0.41
N LYS A 172 -6.73 9.56 0.34
CA LYS A 172 -6.39 10.40 -0.81
C LYS A 172 -4.90 10.66 -0.92
N SER A 173 -4.36 10.45 -2.12
CA SER A 173 -2.92 10.55 -2.40
C SER A 173 -2.37 11.99 -2.33
N ASP A 174 -3.23 12.99 -2.49
CA ASP A 174 -2.88 14.43 -2.53
C ASP A 174 -3.16 15.17 -1.22
N GLU A 175 -3.86 14.55 -0.27
CA GLU A 175 -4.28 15.23 0.95
C GLU A 175 -3.51 14.75 2.21
N LEU A 176 -3.07 13.50 2.23
CA LEU A 176 -2.61 12.89 3.47
C LEU A 176 -1.08 12.72 3.52
N VAL A 177 -0.44 13.55 4.35
CA VAL A 177 0.99 13.40 4.65
C VAL A 177 1.19 12.20 5.55
N HIS A 178 2.10 11.30 5.17
CA HIS A 178 2.38 10.10 5.93
C HIS A 178 3.85 9.68 5.82
N GLU A 179 4.27 8.78 6.70
CA GLU A 179 5.60 8.19 6.73
C GLU A 179 5.53 6.74 7.18
N VAL A 180 6.53 5.94 6.83
CA VAL A 180 6.77 4.63 7.42
C VAL A 180 7.88 4.78 8.44
N LEU A 181 7.56 4.50 9.70
CA LEU A 181 8.55 4.55 10.78
C LEU A 181 9.58 3.44 10.59
N GLU A 182 10.78 3.65 11.14
CA GLU A 182 11.84 2.65 11.12
C GLU A 182 11.34 1.31 11.66
N THR A 183 11.64 0.23 10.94
CA THR A 183 11.26 -1.12 11.34
C THR A 183 12.42 -1.86 12.00
N ASN A 184 12.13 -2.68 13.01
CA ASN A 184 13.10 -3.51 13.71
C ASN A 184 13.18 -4.94 13.18
N CYS A 185 12.25 -5.31 12.29
CA CYS A 185 12.19 -6.61 11.62
C CYS A 185 11.66 -6.45 10.19
N PRO A 186 11.77 -7.45 9.32
CA PRO A 186 11.21 -7.38 7.97
C PRO A 186 9.72 -7.03 8.00
N ARG A 187 9.33 -5.99 7.23
CA ARG A 187 7.96 -5.52 7.08
C ARG A 187 7.53 -5.57 5.62
N MET A 188 6.46 -6.27 5.36
CA MET A 188 5.93 -6.52 4.01
C MET A 188 4.58 -5.85 3.80
N SER A 189 4.37 -5.31 2.60
CA SER A 189 3.08 -4.80 2.16
C SER A 189 2.93 -4.86 0.65
N ILE A 190 1.68 -4.75 0.17
CA ILE A 190 1.39 -4.34 -1.19
C ILE A 190 0.89 -2.90 -1.12
N THR A 191 1.61 -2.01 -1.78
CA THR A 191 1.33 -0.56 -1.81
C THR A 191 1.01 -0.15 -3.24
N GLY A 192 0.03 0.72 -3.41
CA GLY A 192 -0.31 1.19 -4.74
C GLY A 192 -1.35 2.29 -4.75
N TRP A 193 -1.77 2.62 -5.96
CA TRP A 193 -2.61 3.79 -6.20
C TRP A 193 -3.75 3.46 -7.16
N LEU A 194 -4.95 3.94 -6.79
CA LEU A 194 -6.08 4.00 -7.69
C LEU A 194 -6.00 5.29 -8.49
N LYS A 195 -6.11 5.17 -9.81
CA LYS A 195 -5.83 6.26 -10.77
C LYS A 195 -7.08 6.70 -11.52
N ARG A 196 -7.08 7.98 -11.91
CA ARG A 196 -8.03 8.54 -12.85
C ARG A 196 -7.27 9.42 -13.85
N ASP A 197 -7.28 8.97 -15.08
CA ASP A 197 -6.77 9.69 -16.26
C ASP A 197 -7.85 10.58 -16.86
#